data_5ebb40a014eac2137be0097393b7d912
#
_entry.id   5ebb40a014eac2137be0097393b7d912
#
_cell.length_a   1.000
_cell.length_b   1.000
_cell.length_c   1.000
_cell.angle_alpha   90.00
_cell.angle_beta   90.00
_cell.angle_gamma   90.00
#
_symmetry.space_group_name_H-M   'P 1'
#
loop_
_entity.id
_entity.type
_entity.pdbx_description
1 polymer ?
#
loop_
_entity_poly.entity_id
_entity_poly.type
_entity_poly.pdbx_seq_one_letter_code
_entity_poly.pdbx_strand_id
1 'polypeptide(L)'
;MVNNTIQWFPGHMHKARKEIEEAIPQVDVIIEVLDARIPFSSENPMISEIRGEKPVVKVLNKRDLADPELTQLWIEHFEKEHNVKAMAITTSNTQEVNKILELCRKLAPHREEIGKNIRTMIMGIPNVGKSTIINTLAGRTIAVTGNQPAVTRRQQRINLQNGIVLSDTPGILWPKVENPHSGFRLAATGAVKDTAMEYEEVAFYTVEYLAKAYPERLKAVSYTHLTLPTRDDV
;
A
#
# COMPACT_ATOMS: atom_id res chain seq x y z
N MET A 1 14.13 24.08 -11.92
CA MET A 1 13.99 22.60 -11.99
C MET A 1 14.42 22.05 -10.65
N VAL A 2 13.44 21.62 -9.84
CA VAL A 2 13.74 21.09 -8.50
C VAL A 2 14.22 19.65 -8.67
N ASN A 3 15.53 19.47 -8.48
CA ASN A 3 16.20 18.16 -8.55
C ASN A 3 16.08 17.39 -7.22
N ASN A 4 15.01 17.61 -6.43
CA ASN A 4 14.80 16.95 -5.15
C ASN A 4 14.01 15.67 -5.36
N THR A 5 14.70 14.63 -5.77
CA THR A 5 14.12 13.28 -5.82
C THR A 5 14.07 12.74 -4.39
N ILE A 6 12.87 12.65 -3.82
CA ILE A 6 12.67 12.03 -2.51
C ILE A 6 13.06 10.56 -2.65
N GLN A 7 14.16 10.18 -2.01
CA GLN A 7 14.69 8.81 -1.99
C GLN A 7 14.83 8.34 -0.55
N TRP A 8 14.21 7.24 -0.23
CA TRP A 8 14.33 6.63 1.09
C TRP A 8 14.29 5.11 1.01
N PHE A 9 15.48 4.52 1.00
CA PHE A 9 15.65 3.07 0.97
C PHE A 9 16.70 2.64 2.02
N PRO A 10 16.34 2.55 3.31
CA PRO A 10 17.26 2.16 4.37
C PRO A 10 17.77 0.73 4.19
N GLY A 11 18.95 0.43 4.74
CA GLY A 11 19.60 -0.88 4.62
C GLY A 11 18.78 -2.08 5.07
N HIS A 12 17.83 -1.90 6.01
CA HIS A 12 16.92 -2.97 6.42
C HIS A 12 15.92 -3.38 5.31
N MET A 13 15.65 -2.52 4.32
CA MET A 13 14.80 -2.85 3.17
C MET A 13 15.50 -3.80 2.19
N HIS A 14 16.83 -3.70 2.04
CA HIS A 14 17.61 -4.69 1.27
C HIS A 14 17.51 -6.09 1.87
N LYS A 15 17.60 -6.18 3.21
CA LYS A 15 17.45 -7.45 3.91
C LYS A 15 16.04 -7.99 3.75
N ALA A 16 15.02 -7.13 3.90
CA ALA A 16 13.62 -7.52 3.73
C ALA A 16 13.33 -8.02 2.31
N ARG A 17 13.89 -7.38 1.28
CA ARG A 17 13.79 -7.84 -0.10
C ARG A 17 14.31 -9.27 -0.26
N LYS A 18 15.51 -9.55 0.21
CA LYS A 18 16.11 -10.87 0.14
C LYS A 18 15.28 -11.94 0.87
N GLU A 19 14.80 -11.64 2.09
CA GLU A 19 13.94 -12.53 2.85
C GLU A 19 12.61 -12.84 2.11
N ILE A 20 12.06 -11.85 1.41
CA ILE A 20 10.87 -12.02 0.59
C ILE A 20 11.16 -12.91 -0.62
N GLU A 21 12.23 -12.64 -1.37
CA GLU A 21 12.64 -13.44 -2.53
C GLU A 21 12.84 -14.92 -2.16
N GLU A 22 13.43 -15.21 -1.00
CA GLU A 22 13.62 -16.56 -0.48
C GLU A 22 12.29 -17.25 -0.07
N ALA A 23 11.31 -16.47 0.38
CA ALA A 23 10.03 -17.00 0.84
C ALA A 23 8.98 -17.18 -0.29
N ILE A 24 9.04 -16.37 -1.33
CA ILE A 24 8.08 -16.36 -2.46
C ILE A 24 7.82 -17.76 -3.06
N PRO A 25 8.80 -18.65 -3.26
CA PRO A 25 8.53 -20.00 -3.80
C PRO A 25 7.50 -20.80 -2.99
N GLN A 26 7.39 -20.54 -1.69
CA GLN A 26 6.46 -21.23 -0.79
C GLN A 26 5.08 -20.54 -0.68
N VAL A 27 4.90 -19.37 -1.28
CA VAL A 27 3.65 -18.59 -1.22
C VAL A 27 2.72 -19.03 -2.36
N ASP A 28 1.44 -19.17 -2.06
CA ASP A 28 0.41 -19.53 -3.04
C ASP A 28 -0.30 -18.27 -3.60
N VAL A 29 -0.55 -17.27 -2.76
CA VAL A 29 -1.20 -16.00 -3.13
C VAL A 29 -0.52 -14.84 -2.43
N ILE A 30 -0.27 -13.75 -3.14
CA ILE A 30 0.24 -12.49 -2.59
C ILE A 30 -0.94 -11.57 -2.30
N ILE A 31 -0.89 -10.86 -1.17
CA ILE A 31 -1.79 -9.77 -0.83
C ILE A 31 -0.97 -8.49 -0.90
N GLU A 32 -1.12 -7.71 -1.97
CA GLU A 32 -0.47 -6.42 -2.12
C GLU A 32 -1.38 -5.31 -1.63
N VAL A 33 -0.97 -4.62 -0.56
CA VAL A 33 -1.73 -3.52 0.02
C VAL A 33 -1.25 -2.19 -0.54
N LEU A 34 -2.16 -1.50 -1.21
CA LEU A 34 -1.98 -0.19 -1.83
C LEU A 34 -2.72 0.88 -1.02
N ASP A 35 -2.33 2.14 -1.18
CA ASP A 35 -3.08 3.28 -0.65
C ASP A 35 -4.06 3.78 -1.71
N ALA A 36 -5.35 3.70 -1.44
CA ALA A 36 -6.40 4.07 -2.39
C ALA A 36 -6.34 5.54 -2.84
N ARG A 37 -5.70 6.42 -2.06
CA ARG A 37 -5.50 7.83 -2.42
C ARG A 37 -4.47 8.02 -3.53
N ILE A 38 -3.52 7.07 -3.65
CA ILE A 38 -2.37 7.13 -4.55
C ILE A 38 -2.05 5.75 -5.16
N PRO A 39 -2.99 5.05 -5.81
CA PRO A 39 -2.81 3.65 -6.24
C PRO A 39 -1.53 3.44 -7.05
N PHE A 40 -1.30 4.23 -8.10
CA PHE A 40 -0.09 4.18 -8.93
C PHE A 40 1.20 4.37 -8.12
N SER A 41 1.22 5.38 -7.23
CA SER A 41 2.44 5.72 -6.48
C SER A 41 2.70 4.76 -5.32
N SER A 42 1.70 4.01 -4.86
CA SER A 42 1.82 3.00 -3.80
C SER A 42 2.07 1.59 -4.33
N GLU A 43 1.88 1.36 -5.62
CA GLU A 43 2.26 0.12 -6.28
C GLU A 43 3.78 0.01 -6.37
N ASN A 44 4.34 -1.03 -5.78
CA ASN A 44 5.77 -1.24 -5.76
C ASN A 44 6.21 -2.13 -6.94
N PRO A 45 6.91 -1.58 -7.95
CA PRO A 45 7.32 -2.35 -9.13
C PRO A 45 8.20 -3.56 -8.78
N MET A 46 8.94 -3.50 -7.67
CA MET A 46 9.71 -4.63 -7.17
C MET A 46 8.83 -5.81 -6.75
N ILE A 47 7.61 -5.56 -6.24
CA ILE A 47 6.67 -6.64 -5.91
C ILE A 47 6.22 -7.35 -7.19
N SER A 48 5.90 -6.62 -8.24
CA SER A 48 5.53 -7.18 -9.54
C SER A 48 6.66 -8.02 -10.13
N GLU A 49 7.92 -7.58 -9.99
CA GLU A 49 9.09 -8.34 -10.43
C GLU A 49 9.27 -9.64 -9.64
N ILE A 50 9.21 -9.59 -8.30
CA ILE A 50 9.46 -10.73 -7.41
C ILE A 50 8.33 -11.77 -7.49
N ARG A 51 7.06 -11.34 -7.67
CA ARG A 51 5.91 -12.24 -7.70
C ARG A 51 5.90 -13.16 -8.92
N GLY A 52 6.43 -12.69 -10.07
CA GLY A 52 6.29 -13.40 -11.34
C GLY A 52 4.81 -13.68 -11.66
N GLU A 53 4.50 -14.94 -12.01
CA GLU A 53 3.15 -15.39 -12.36
C GLU A 53 2.25 -15.73 -11.14
N LYS A 54 2.70 -15.50 -9.92
CA LYS A 54 1.89 -15.83 -8.75
C LYS A 54 0.63 -14.97 -8.66
N PRO A 55 -0.50 -15.57 -8.27
CA PRO A 55 -1.74 -14.84 -8.06
C PRO A 55 -1.59 -13.74 -7.01
N VAL A 56 -2.23 -12.61 -7.26
CA VAL A 56 -2.21 -11.47 -6.33
C VAL A 56 -3.61 -10.90 -6.08
N VAL A 57 -3.88 -10.57 -4.83
CA VAL A 57 -5.00 -9.73 -4.42
C VAL A 57 -4.46 -8.33 -4.15
N LYS A 58 -4.77 -7.36 -5.01
CA LYS A 58 -4.46 -5.94 -4.79
C LYS A 58 -5.54 -5.32 -3.91
N VAL A 59 -5.15 -4.84 -2.74
CA VAL A 59 -6.06 -4.28 -1.73
C VAL A 59 -5.83 -2.78 -1.62
N LEU A 60 -6.73 -1.97 -2.18
CA LEU A 60 -6.71 -0.52 -2.09
C LEU A 60 -7.29 -0.11 -0.73
N ASN A 61 -6.42 0.05 0.25
CA ASN A 61 -6.81 0.44 1.61
C ASN A 61 -7.01 1.96 1.74
N LYS A 62 -7.70 2.40 2.81
CA LYS A 62 -8.07 3.79 3.09
C LYS A 62 -9.05 4.36 2.04
N ARG A 63 -9.94 3.51 1.55
CA ARG A 63 -10.97 3.87 0.57
C ARG A 63 -11.81 5.06 1.01
N ASP A 64 -12.08 5.17 2.31
CA ASP A 64 -12.79 6.27 2.95
C ASP A 64 -12.13 7.65 2.76
N LEU A 65 -10.84 7.67 2.44
CA LEU A 65 -10.05 8.88 2.18
C LEU A 65 -9.77 9.11 0.69
N ALA A 66 -10.29 8.27 -0.18
CA ALA A 66 -10.03 8.31 -1.61
C ALA A 66 -11.25 8.74 -2.42
N ASP A 67 -11.02 9.13 -3.66
CA ASP A 67 -12.08 9.40 -4.63
C ASP A 67 -12.73 8.07 -5.05
N PRO A 68 -14.06 7.89 -4.86
CA PRO A 68 -14.72 6.60 -5.11
C PRO A 68 -14.75 6.24 -6.60
N GLU A 69 -14.92 7.22 -7.50
CA GLU A 69 -14.98 6.98 -8.95
C GLU A 69 -13.61 6.56 -9.48
N LEU A 70 -12.57 7.29 -9.10
CA LEU A 70 -11.19 6.94 -9.46
C LEU A 70 -10.76 5.61 -8.84
N THR A 71 -11.19 5.31 -7.62
CA THR A 71 -10.91 4.03 -6.97
C THR A 71 -11.48 2.86 -7.77
N GLN A 72 -12.72 2.98 -8.28
CA GLN A 72 -13.35 1.96 -9.11
C GLN A 72 -12.60 1.75 -10.42
N LEU A 73 -12.18 2.83 -11.09
CA LEU A 73 -11.37 2.75 -12.32
C LEU A 73 -10.03 2.04 -12.08
N TRP A 74 -9.40 2.26 -10.93
CA TRP A 74 -8.16 1.57 -10.57
C TRP A 74 -8.37 0.07 -10.32
N ILE A 75 -9.47 -0.34 -9.68
CA ILE A 75 -9.83 -1.75 -9.53
C ILE A 75 -9.95 -2.41 -10.90
N GLU A 76 -10.70 -1.80 -11.81
CA GLU A 76 -10.88 -2.30 -13.18
C GLU A 76 -9.57 -2.34 -13.97
N HIS A 77 -8.68 -1.37 -13.74
CA HIS A 77 -7.35 -1.34 -14.36
C HIS A 77 -6.50 -2.53 -13.89
N PHE A 78 -6.41 -2.77 -12.61
CA PHE A 78 -5.61 -3.85 -12.04
C PHE A 78 -6.14 -5.24 -12.41
N GLU A 79 -7.45 -5.41 -12.49
CA GLU A 79 -8.05 -6.70 -12.86
C GLU A 79 -7.87 -7.07 -14.35
N LYS A 80 -7.32 -6.18 -15.18
CA LYS A 80 -6.89 -6.53 -16.55
C LYS A 80 -5.61 -7.39 -16.57
N GLU A 81 -4.83 -7.35 -15.50
CA GLU A 81 -3.64 -8.19 -15.37
C GLU A 81 -4.03 -9.64 -15.10
N HIS A 82 -3.27 -10.57 -15.67
CA HIS A 82 -3.46 -12.00 -15.44
C HIS A 82 -3.21 -12.39 -13.97
N ASN A 83 -4.07 -13.23 -13.41
CA ASN A 83 -4.01 -13.69 -12.01
C ASN A 83 -4.10 -12.57 -10.96
N VAL A 84 -4.70 -11.44 -11.30
CA VAL A 84 -4.94 -10.34 -10.39
C VAL A 84 -6.42 -10.23 -10.03
N LYS A 85 -6.70 -10.06 -8.74
CA LYS A 85 -7.97 -9.58 -8.21
C LYS A 85 -7.73 -8.32 -7.41
N ALA A 86 -8.65 -7.35 -7.52
CA ALA A 86 -8.54 -6.09 -6.83
C ALA A 86 -9.80 -5.77 -6.04
N MET A 87 -9.64 -5.09 -4.91
CA MET A 87 -10.73 -4.58 -4.11
C MET A 87 -10.31 -3.37 -3.30
N ALA A 88 -11.26 -2.50 -2.99
CA ALA A 88 -11.03 -1.38 -2.08
C ALA A 88 -11.68 -1.67 -0.73
N ILE A 89 -10.98 -1.28 0.35
CA ILE A 89 -11.41 -1.49 1.74
C ILE A 89 -11.18 -0.27 2.61
N THR A 90 -11.88 -0.26 3.73
CA THR A 90 -11.56 0.52 4.92
C THR A 90 -11.33 -0.43 6.08
N THR A 91 -10.21 -0.30 6.79
CA THR A 91 -9.86 -1.23 7.88
C THR A 91 -10.81 -1.19 9.08
N SER A 92 -11.62 -0.15 9.23
CA SER A 92 -12.71 -0.08 10.22
C SER A 92 -13.88 -1.01 9.89
N ASN A 93 -14.00 -1.45 8.63
CA ASN A 93 -15.03 -2.40 8.19
C ASN A 93 -14.47 -3.83 8.12
N THR A 94 -14.64 -4.58 9.21
CA THR A 94 -14.15 -5.96 9.33
C THR A 94 -14.72 -6.89 8.25
N GLN A 95 -15.95 -6.66 7.78
CA GLN A 95 -16.54 -7.49 6.71
C GLN A 95 -15.82 -7.30 5.38
N GLU A 96 -15.44 -6.06 5.04
CA GLU A 96 -14.63 -5.79 3.84
C GLU A 96 -13.25 -6.45 3.94
N VAL A 97 -12.61 -6.34 5.12
CA VAL A 97 -11.29 -6.96 5.33
C VAL A 97 -11.35 -8.48 5.17
N ASN A 98 -12.39 -9.13 5.69
CA ASN A 98 -12.54 -10.59 5.55
C ASN A 98 -12.75 -11.06 4.10
N LYS A 99 -13.29 -10.24 3.20
CA LYS A 99 -13.40 -10.57 1.76
C LYS A 99 -12.05 -10.80 1.09
N ILE A 100 -10.95 -10.26 1.65
CA ILE A 100 -9.59 -10.53 1.16
C ILE A 100 -9.33 -12.05 1.17
N LEU A 101 -9.74 -12.74 2.23
CA LEU A 101 -9.53 -14.19 2.37
C LEU A 101 -10.35 -14.99 1.35
N GLU A 102 -11.55 -14.53 1.01
CA GLU A 102 -12.40 -15.12 -0.02
C GLU A 102 -11.73 -15.02 -1.40
N LEU A 103 -11.11 -13.87 -1.71
CA LEU A 103 -10.36 -13.69 -2.95
C LEU A 103 -9.12 -14.59 -2.99
N CYS A 104 -8.42 -14.75 -1.87
CA CYS A 104 -7.29 -15.69 -1.78
C CYS A 104 -7.71 -17.14 -2.08
N ARG A 105 -8.88 -17.58 -1.58
CA ARG A 105 -9.42 -18.91 -1.89
C ARG A 105 -9.74 -19.07 -3.38
N LYS A 106 -10.39 -18.06 -3.97
CA LYS A 106 -10.69 -18.06 -5.41
C LYS A 106 -9.45 -18.15 -6.30
N LEU A 107 -8.33 -17.59 -5.85
CA LEU A 107 -7.07 -17.60 -6.60
C LEU A 107 -6.21 -18.85 -6.37
N ALA A 108 -6.48 -19.62 -5.32
CA ALA A 108 -5.75 -20.85 -5.00
C ALA A 108 -6.68 -22.04 -4.64
N PRO A 109 -7.70 -22.36 -5.47
CA PRO A 109 -8.68 -23.40 -5.17
C PRO A 109 -8.05 -24.78 -4.99
N HIS A 110 -6.98 -25.08 -5.72
CA HIS A 110 -6.26 -26.34 -5.64
C HIS A 110 -5.71 -26.68 -4.25
N ARG A 111 -5.50 -25.68 -3.39
CA ARG A 111 -5.02 -25.90 -2.00
C ARG A 111 -6.12 -26.44 -1.11
N GLU A 112 -7.34 -25.94 -1.25
CA GLU A 112 -8.51 -26.41 -0.50
C GLU A 112 -8.90 -27.83 -0.95
N GLU A 113 -8.87 -28.11 -2.24
CA GLU A 113 -9.17 -29.43 -2.80
C GLU A 113 -8.29 -30.54 -2.24
N ILE A 114 -7.02 -30.26 -1.95
CA ILE A 114 -6.06 -31.21 -1.36
C ILE A 114 -5.98 -31.12 0.16
N GLY A 115 -6.88 -30.36 0.83
CA GLY A 115 -6.93 -30.21 2.28
C GLY A 115 -5.71 -29.51 2.90
N LYS A 116 -5.00 -28.67 2.13
CA LYS A 116 -3.83 -27.94 2.61
C LYS A 116 -4.13 -26.46 2.79
N ASN A 117 -3.52 -25.85 3.79
CA ASN A 117 -3.62 -24.42 4.03
C ASN A 117 -3.08 -23.60 2.85
N ILE A 118 -3.79 -22.53 2.50
CA ILE A 118 -3.34 -21.52 1.55
C ILE A 118 -2.29 -20.66 2.25
N ARG A 119 -1.10 -20.59 1.68
CA ARG A 119 0.00 -19.79 2.19
C ARG A 119 -0.03 -18.42 1.50
N THR A 120 -0.33 -17.40 2.25
CA THR A 120 -0.38 -16.03 1.75
C THR A 120 0.77 -15.20 2.30
N MET A 121 1.18 -14.17 1.56
CA MET A 121 2.14 -13.18 2.00
C MET A 121 1.56 -11.79 1.79
N ILE A 122 1.52 -10.97 2.86
CA ILE A 122 1.06 -9.59 2.76
C ILE A 122 2.25 -8.66 2.54
N MET A 123 2.17 -7.84 1.52
CA MET A 123 3.23 -6.95 1.06
C MET A 123 2.68 -5.55 0.82
N GLY A 124 3.55 -4.57 0.70
CA GLY A 124 3.19 -3.19 0.35
C GLY A 124 4.11 -2.17 1.01
N ILE A 125 3.93 -0.91 0.66
CA ILE A 125 4.73 0.20 1.16
C ILE A 125 4.56 0.42 2.68
N PRO A 126 5.45 1.18 3.34
CA PRO A 126 5.25 1.58 4.72
C PRO A 126 3.94 2.36 4.92
N ASN A 127 3.35 2.27 6.10
CA ASN A 127 2.15 2.99 6.55
C ASN A 127 0.87 2.82 5.69
N VAL A 128 0.84 1.83 4.80
CA VAL A 128 -0.34 1.53 3.96
C VAL A 128 -1.45 0.79 4.72
N GLY A 129 -1.17 0.31 5.95
CA GLY A 129 -2.14 -0.34 6.83
C GLY A 129 -2.05 -1.87 6.91
N LYS A 130 -0.94 -2.49 6.47
CA LYS A 130 -0.73 -3.95 6.55
C LYS A 130 -0.98 -4.51 7.94
N SER A 131 -0.32 -3.96 8.97
CA SER A 131 -0.46 -4.44 10.35
C SER A 131 -1.90 -4.34 10.87
N THR A 132 -2.65 -3.31 10.47
CA THR A 132 -4.06 -3.16 10.84
C THR A 132 -4.91 -4.25 10.17
N ILE A 133 -4.70 -4.51 8.86
CA ILE A 133 -5.37 -5.59 8.14
C ILE A 133 -5.08 -6.95 8.81
N ILE A 134 -3.81 -7.22 9.14
CA ILE A 134 -3.39 -8.47 9.81
C ILE A 134 -4.13 -8.65 11.13
N ASN A 135 -4.16 -7.61 11.97
CA ASN A 135 -4.82 -7.68 13.28
C ASN A 135 -6.33 -7.90 13.13
N THR A 136 -6.96 -7.25 12.14
CA THR A 136 -8.39 -7.45 11.83
C THR A 136 -8.66 -8.89 11.38
N LEU A 137 -7.85 -9.42 10.45
CA LEU A 137 -7.98 -10.82 9.97
C LEU A 137 -7.73 -11.85 11.05
N ALA A 138 -6.82 -11.57 11.98
CA ALA A 138 -6.50 -12.45 13.09
C ALA A 138 -7.50 -12.36 14.27
N GLY A 139 -8.35 -11.33 14.29
CA GLY A 139 -9.28 -11.05 15.39
C GLY A 139 -8.59 -10.69 16.72
N ARG A 140 -7.30 -10.37 16.69
CA ARG A 140 -6.48 -10.01 17.84
C ARG A 140 -5.25 -9.20 17.44
N THR A 141 -4.66 -8.46 18.37
CA THR A 141 -3.42 -7.73 18.13
C THR A 141 -2.23 -8.69 18.07
N ILE A 142 -1.67 -8.88 16.89
CA ILE A 142 -0.48 -9.69 16.62
C ILE A 142 0.64 -8.83 16.06
N ALA A 143 0.33 -7.99 15.09
CA ALA A 143 1.27 -7.09 14.45
C ALA A 143 1.27 -5.73 15.15
N VAL A 144 2.45 -5.15 15.34
CA VAL A 144 2.59 -3.81 15.92
C VAL A 144 2.10 -2.78 14.89
N THR A 145 1.17 -1.93 15.32
CA THR A 145 0.68 -0.82 14.51
C THR A 145 1.32 0.49 14.95
N GLY A 146 1.56 1.40 14.02
CA GLY A 146 2.09 2.74 14.33
C GLY A 146 2.11 3.62 13.09
N ASN A 147 2.12 4.94 13.30
CA ASN A 147 2.14 5.94 12.22
C ASN A 147 3.54 6.23 11.68
N GLN A 148 4.56 5.51 12.17
CA GLN A 148 5.93 5.66 11.67
C GLN A 148 6.27 4.57 10.65
N PRO A 149 6.98 4.91 9.55
CA PRO A 149 7.47 3.92 8.61
C PRO A 149 8.40 2.89 9.25
N ALA A 150 8.34 1.63 8.79
CA ALA A 150 9.21 0.54 9.24
C ALA A 150 8.98 0.04 10.68
N VAL A 151 7.72 -0.03 11.14
CA VAL A 151 7.36 -0.61 12.44
C VAL A 151 7.59 -2.12 12.45
N THR A 152 7.19 -2.85 11.39
CA THR A 152 7.47 -4.28 11.23
C THR A 152 8.92 -4.47 10.78
N ARG A 153 9.72 -5.17 11.57
CA ARG A 153 11.17 -5.37 11.32
C ARG A 153 11.54 -6.78 10.86
N ARG A 154 10.66 -7.75 11.05
CA ARG A 154 10.90 -9.18 10.73
C ARG A 154 9.65 -9.80 10.15
N GLN A 155 9.85 -10.78 9.26
CA GLN A 155 8.77 -11.61 8.76
C GLN A 155 8.19 -12.48 9.89
N GLN A 156 6.85 -12.53 9.98
CA GLN A 156 6.12 -13.32 10.98
C GLN A 156 5.08 -14.20 10.30
N ARG A 157 4.98 -15.45 10.71
CA ARG A 157 3.93 -16.39 10.26
C ARG A 157 2.75 -16.37 11.23
N ILE A 158 1.54 -16.20 10.68
CA ILE A 158 0.29 -16.08 11.43
C ILE A 158 -0.70 -17.10 10.87
N ASN A 159 -1.13 -18.05 11.70
CA ASN A 159 -2.20 -18.98 11.33
C ASN A 159 -3.56 -18.32 11.67
N LEU A 160 -4.38 -18.10 10.65
CA LEU A 160 -5.69 -17.47 10.78
C LEU A 160 -6.79 -18.47 11.15
N GLN A 161 -6.45 -19.75 11.40
CA GLN A 161 -7.36 -20.84 11.83
C GLN A 161 -8.54 -21.11 10.88
N ASN A 162 -8.50 -20.60 9.66
CA ASN A 162 -9.55 -20.76 8.64
C ASN A 162 -8.99 -21.35 7.33
N GLY A 163 -7.93 -22.14 7.42
CA GLY A 163 -7.25 -22.74 6.25
C GLY A 163 -6.28 -21.79 5.55
N ILE A 164 -5.99 -20.61 6.13
CA ILE A 164 -5.05 -19.65 5.58
C ILE A 164 -3.92 -19.36 6.57
N VAL A 165 -2.69 -19.41 6.09
CA VAL A 165 -1.48 -19.01 6.81
C VAL A 165 -0.95 -17.74 6.16
N LEU A 166 -0.92 -16.65 6.93
CA LEU A 166 -0.46 -15.35 6.49
C LEU A 166 0.99 -15.10 6.95
N SER A 167 1.84 -14.71 6.03
CA SER A 167 3.20 -14.21 6.33
C SER A 167 3.20 -12.69 6.25
N ASP A 168 3.50 -12.01 7.37
CA ASP A 168 3.69 -10.56 7.42
C ASP A 168 5.09 -10.19 6.92
N THR A 169 5.20 -9.10 6.18
CA THR A 169 6.47 -8.56 5.72
C THR A 169 6.65 -7.10 6.14
N PRO A 170 7.89 -6.66 6.39
CA PRO A 170 8.19 -5.25 6.53
C PRO A 170 7.65 -4.44 5.35
N GLY A 171 7.23 -3.20 5.61
CA GLY A 171 6.91 -2.27 4.53
C GLY A 171 8.17 -1.92 3.75
N ILE A 172 8.14 -2.14 2.44
CA ILE A 172 9.27 -1.86 1.56
C ILE A 172 8.89 -0.90 0.45
N LEU A 173 9.78 0.07 0.22
CA LEU A 173 9.82 0.89 -0.98
C LEU A 173 10.86 0.29 -1.94
N TRP A 174 11.01 0.88 -3.10
CA TRP A 174 12.05 0.54 -4.07
C TRP A 174 13.16 1.60 -4.02
N PRO A 175 14.40 1.26 -4.42
CA PRO A 175 15.57 2.12 -4.23
C PRO A 175 15.48 3.48 -4.90
N LYS A 176 14.78 3.56 -6.04
CA LYS A 176 14.67 4.78 -6.83
C LYS A 176 13.24 5.01 -7.28
N VAL A 177 12.62 6.06 -6.75
CA VAL A 177 11.32 6.54 -7.24
C VAL A 177 11.58 7.42 -8.46
N GLU A 178 11.36 6.87 -9.66
CA GLU A 178 11.69 7.56 -10.92
C GLU A 178 10.77 8.75 -11.20
N ASN A 179 9.50 8.63 -10.83
CA ASN A 179 8.53 9.70 -11.01
C ASN A 179 8.57 10.65 -9.79
N PRO A 180 9.01 11.92 -9.96
CA PRO A 180 9.08 12.88 -8.84
C PRO A 180 7.73 13.11 -8.16
N HIS A 181 6.64 13.12 -8.92
CA HIS A 181 5.30 13.25 -8.35
C HIS A 181 4.93 12.08 -7.44
N SER A 182 5.40 10.86 -7.73
CA SER A 182 5.20 9.71 -6.83
C SER A 182 5.96 9.88 -5.53
N GLY A 183 7.16 10.45 -5.55
CA GLY A 183 7.91 10.77 -4.33
C GLY A 183 7.14 11.72 -3.41
N PHE A 184 6.62 12.82 -3.93
CA PHE A 184 5.79 13.76 -3.15
C PHE A 184 4.50 13.12 -2.62
N ARG A 185 3.81 12.29 -3.42
CA ARG A 185 2.60 11.59 -2.99
C ARG A 185 2.89 10.57 -1.88
N LEU A 186 3.99 9.83 -1.98
CA LEU A 186 4.44 8.90 -0.94
C LEU A 186 4.79 9.64 0.36
N ALA A 187 5.46 10.78 0.26
CA ALA A 187 5.77 11.64 1.40
C ALA A 187 4.50 12.20 2.05
N ALA A 188 3.61 12.80 1.26
CA ALA A 188 2.34 13.37 1.75
C ALA A 188 1.42 12.34 2.42
N THR A 189 1.52 11.06 2.06
CA THR A 189 0.74 9.97 2.66
C THR A 189 1.45 9.23 3.80
N GLY A 190 2.67 9.67 4.16
CA GLY A 190 3.44 9.14 5.28
C GLY A 190 4.16 7.81 5.01
N ALA A 191 4.37 7.45 3.75
CA ALA A 191 5.12 6.24 3.38
C ALA A 191 6.63 6.40 3.51
N VAL A 192 7.11 7.64 3.58
CA VAL A 192 8.52 8.03 3.72
C VAL A 192 8.72 8.67 5.09
N LYS A 193 9.90 8.49 5.69
CA LYS A 193 10.22 9.15 6.97
C LYS A 193 10.39 10.66 6.80
N ASP A 194 9.97 11.40 7.81
CA ASP A 194 10.07 12.85 7.91
C ASP A 194 11.50 13.37 7.65
N THR A 195 12.50 12.62 8.08
CA THR A 195 13.92 12.98 7.88
C THR A 195 14.43 12.89 6.44
N ALA A 196 13.60 12.39 5.53
CA ALA A 196 13.95 12.21 4.11
C ALA A 196 13.23 13.19 3.17
N MET A 197 12.57 14.22 3.72
CA MET A 197 11.79 15.18 2.94
C MET A 197 11.85 16.59 3.54
N GLU A 198 11.65 17.59 2.70
CA GLU A 198 11.38 18.98 3.08
C GLU A 198 9.86 19.17 3.19
N TYR A 199 9.37 19.42 4.39
CA TYR A 199 7.93 19.55 4.66
C TYR A 199 7.25 20.62 3.82
N GLU A 200 7.92 21.76 3.62
CA GLU A 200 7.39 22.89 2.86
C GLU A 200 7.14 22.50 1.40
N GLU A 201 8.08 21.80 0.77
CA GLU A 201 7.92 21.32 -0.61
C GLU A 201 6.78 20.33 -0.75
N VAL A 202 6.67 19.37 0.19
CA VAL A 202 5.58 18.38 0.19
C VAL A 202 4.22 19.05 0.41
N ALA A 203 4.15 20.02 1.34
CA ALA A 203 2.94 20.77 1.61
C ALA A 203 2.52 21.60 0.39
N PHE A 204 3.44 22.33 -0.22
CA PHE A 204 3.19 23.12 -1.42
C PHE A 204 2.67 22.26 -2.58
N TYR A 205 3.37 21.17 -2.89
CA TYR A 205 2.94 20.21 -3.90
C TYR A 205 1.52 19.68 -3.64
N THR A 206 1.24 19.31 -2.39
CA THR A 206 -0.06 18.74 -2.01
C THR A 206 -1.19 19.76 -2.17
N VAL A 207 -0.99 21.00 -1.70
CA VAL A 207 -1.99 22.07 -1.82
C VAL A 207 -2.19 22.45 -3.28
N GLU A 208 -1.12 22.58 -4.08
CA GLU A 208 -1.22 22.86 -5.51
C GLU A 208 -2.03 21.77 -6.26
N TYR A 209 -1.76 20.51 -5.95
CA TYR A 209 -2.51 19.39 -6.54
C TYR A 209 -3.99 19.45 -6.15
N LEU A 210 -4.30 19.61 -4.86
CA LEU A 210 -5.67 19.65 -4.36
C LEU A 210 -6.45 20.86 -4.91
N ALA A 211 -5.79 22.00 -5.05
CA ALA A 211 -6.41 23.20 -5.62
C ALA A 211 -6.80 23.02 -7.10
N LYS A 212 -6.03 22.21 -7.85
CA LYS A 212 -6.32 21.88 -9.25
C LYS A 212 -7.35 20.78 -9.40
N ALA A 213 -7.18 19.69 -8.64
CA ALA A 213 -7.98 18.46 -8.79
C ALA A 213 -9.32 18.51 -8.03
N TYR A 214 -9.37 19.19 -6.88
CA TYR A 214 -10.51 19.19 -5.97
C TYR A 214 -10.81 20.59 -5.40
N PRO A 215 -10.95 21.66 -6.23
CA PRO A 215 -11.05 23.03 -5.76
C PRO A 215 -12.24 23.26 -4.82
N GLU A 216 -13.39 22.67 -5.11
CA GLU A 216 -14.59 22.86 -4.28
C GLU A 216 -14.48 22.12 -2.94
N ARG A 217 -13.83 20.95 -2.90
CA ARG A 217 -13.57 20.23 -1.64
C ARG A 217 -12.57 20.97 -0.78
N LEU A 218 -11.55 21.56 -1.40
CA LEU A 218 -10.55 22.35 -0.68
C LEU A 218 -11.17 23.61 -0.08
N LYS A 219 -12.03 24.31 -0.82
CA LYS A 219 -12.81 25.46 -0.30
C LYS A 219 -13.72 25.09 0.86
N ALA A 220 -14.34 23.92 0.84
CA ALA A 220 -15.24 23.47 1.89
C ALA A 220 -14.53 23.24 3.25
N VAL A 221 -13.25 22.88 3.25
CA VAL A 221 -12.46 22.66 4.47
C VAL A 221 -11.57 23.86 4.83
N SER A 222 -11.33 24.77 3.91
CA SER A 222 -10.52 25.98 4.09
C SER A 222 -11.44 27.19 4.03
N TYR A 223 -11.69 27.82 5.17
CA TYR A 223 -12.47 29.07 5.25
C TYR A 223 -11.73 30.30 4.67
N THR A 224 -10.53 30.13 4.14
CA THR A 224 -9.71 31.17 3.54
C THR A 224 -9.63 31.01 2.03
N HIS A 225 -9.67 32.13 1.29
CA HIS A 225 -9.29 32.16 -0.12
C HIS A 225 -7.80 31.80 -0.22
N LEU A 226 -7.49 30.57 -0.62
CA LEU A 226 -6.12 30.14 -0.89
C LEU A 226 -5.66 30.79 -2.21
N THR A 227 -5.02 31.94 -2.11
CA THR A 227 -4.11 32.39 -3.16
C THR A 227 -2.77 31.69 -2.89
N LEU A 228 -2.42 30.72 -3.72
CA LEU A 228 -1.07 30.14 -3.67
C LEU A 228 -0.07 31.23 -4.06
N PRO A 229 0.99 31.49 -3.27
CA PRO A 229 2.07 32.35 -3.72
C PRO A 229 2.65 31.78 -5.01
N THR A 230 2.88 32.66 -5.99
CA THR A 230 3.64 32.26 -7.17
C THR A 230 5.09 31.99 -6.74
N ARG A 231 5.75 31.04 -7.40
CA ARG A 231 7.12 30.60 -7.08
C ARG A 231 8.16 31.73 -7.13
N ASP A 232 7.77 32.88 -7.68
CA ASP A 232 8.61 34.05 -7.88
C ASP A 232 8.52 35.04 -6.71
N ASP A 233 7.69 34.76 -5.67
CA ASP A 233 7.45 35.63 -4.52
C ASP A 233 8.24 35.19 -3.25
N VAL A 234 9.25 34.27 -3.40
CA VAL A 234 10.12 33.79 -2.30
C VAL A 234 11.58 34.03 -2.64
#